data_1282f7504e3cbad5de7bfd63ebea794c
#
_entry.id   1282f7504e3cbad5de7bfd63ebea794c
#
_cell.length_a   1.000
_cell.length_b   1.000
_cell.length_c   1.000
_cell.angle_alpha   90.00
_cell.angle_beta   90.00
_cell.angle_gamma   90.00
#
_symmetry.space_group_name_H-M   'P 1'
#
loop_
_entity.id
_entity.type
_entity.pdbx_description
1 polymer ?
#
loop_
_entity_poly.entity_id
_entity_poly.type
_entity_poly.pdbx_seq_one_letter_code
_entity_poly.pdbx_strand_id
1 'polypeptide(L)'
;EIAQCLVGSEMCIRDRKNIDWSNIGFGYIKTDKRYVSNFKNGAWDEGTLTDDANIVLSECAGVLQYAQTVFEGLKAYTTEDGRIVCFRPDLNASRMADSAKRLEMPAFPEDRFVKAVEETVRANAGFVPPYGSGATLYIRPYMFGTNPVIGVKPADEYQFRMFCTPVGPYFKGGAKPITIKVSDFDRAAPHGTGHIKAGLNYAMSLHAIVTAHQEGYDENMYLDAATRTKVEETGGANFVFVTKDGTVVTPKSNSILPSITRRSLMVVAEKYLGLKVEHREVYFDEVKDFAECGLCGTAAVISPVGKIVDHGKEICFPSGMEKMGPVIQKLYDTLTGIQMGRIEAPEGWIKEIKVD
;
A
#
# COMPACT_ATOMS: atom_id res chain seq x y z
N GLU A 1 -12.08 -35.71 -21.62
CA GLU A 1 -11.48 -35.02 -20.46
C GLU A 1 -10.34 -34.08 -20.88
N ILE A 2 -9.43 -34.49 -21.77
CA ILE A 2 -8.32 -33.65 -22.28
C ILE A 2 -8.84 -32.48 -23.11
N ALA A 3 -9.90 -32.67 -23.90
CA ALA A 3 -10.52 -31.61 -24.69
C ALA A 3 -11.23 -30.55 -23.85
N GLN A 4 -11.78 -30.94 -22.69
CA GLN A 4 -12.45 -30.00 -21.77
C GLN A 4 -11.42 -29.12 -20.99
N CYS A 5 -10.23 -29.67 -20.70
CA CYS A 5 -9.12 -28.92 -20.06
C CYS A 5 -8.51 -27.87 -21.02
N LEU A 6 -8.41 -28.22 -22.33
CA LEU A 6 -7.92 -27.28 -23.36
C LEU A 6 -8.93 -26.17 -23.67
N VAL A 7 -10.21 -26.47 -23.67
CA VAL A 7 -11.27 -25.46 -23.88
C VAL A 7 -11.33 -24.48 -22.69
N GLY A 8 -11.16 -24.96 -21.46
CA GLY A 8 -11.08 -24.10 -20.27
C GLY A 8 -9.86 -23.19 -20.26
N SER A 9 -8.69 -23.69 -20.69
CA SER A 9 -7.46 -22.89 -20.79
C SER A 9 -7.50 -21.88 -21.93
N GLU A 10 -8.10 -22.22 -23.08
CA GLU A 10 -8.26 -21.28 -24.18
C GLU A 10 -9.29 -20.18 -23.89
N MET A 11 -10.37 -20.47 -23.18
CA MET A 11 -11.31 -19.44 -22.71
C MET A 11 -10.66 -18.47 -21.72
N CYS A 12 -9.91 -18.98 -20.75
CA CYS A 12 -9.13 -18.13 -19.84
C CYS A 12 -8.10 -17.24 -20.55
N ILE A 13 -7.41 -17.76 -21.58
CA ILE A 13 -6.46 -17.00 -22.40
C ILE A 13 -7.17 -15.94 -23.26
N ARG A 14 -8.38 -16.22 -23.76
CA ARG A 14 -9.16 -15.24 -24.53
C ARG A 14 -9.64 -14.07 -23.69
N ASP A 15 -10.14 -14.30 -22.47
CA ASP A 15 -10.59 -13.24 -21.57
C ASP A 15 -9.43 -12.34 -21.13
N ARG A 16 -8.24 -12.89 -20.94
CA ARG A 16 -7.01 -12.15 -20.60
C ARG A 16 -6.49 -11.26 -21.74
N LYS A 17 -6.72 -11.63 -22.99
CA LYS A 17 -6.34 -10.82 -24.17
C LYS A 17 -7.22 -9.58 -24.37
N ASN A 18 -8.37 -9.50 -23.68
CA ASN A 18 -9.32 -8.41 -23.82
C ASN A 18 -9.20 -7.34 -22.74
N ILE A 19 -8.21 -7.40 -21.84
CA ILE A 19 -7.98 -6.35 -20.86
C ILE A 19 -7.27 -5.18 -21.55
N ASP A 20 -7.94 -4.03 -21.63
CA ASP A 20 -7.32 -2.78 -22.06
C ASP A 20 -6.48 -2.21 -20.92
N TRP A 21 -5.20 -2.61 -20.87
CA TRP A 21 -4.24 -2.22 -19.84
C TRP A 21 -4.06 -0.70 -19.72
N SER A 22 -4.28 0.04 -20.79
CA SER A 22 -4.13 1.50 -20.80
C SER A 22 -5.30 2.22 -20.15
N ASN A 23 -6.43 1.54 -20.00
CA ASN A 23 -7.68 2.15 -19.53
C ASN A 23 -8.27 1.53 -18.26
N ILE A 24 -7.61 0.53 -17.66
CA ILE A 24 -8.04 0.03 -16.35
C ILE A 24 -7.82 1.10 -15.28
N GLY A 25 -8.82 1.22 -14.39
CA GLY A 25 -8.73 2.07 -13.21
C GLY A 25 -8.21 1.31 -11.98
N PHE A 26 -8.60 1.78 -10.80
CA PHE A 26 -8.32 1.13 -9.51
C PHE A 26 -9.52 0.27 -9.03
N GLY A 27 -10.41 -0.11 -9.93
CA GLY A 27 -11.56 -0.98 -9.66
C GLY A 27 -11.15 -2.45 -9.53
N TYR A 28 -11.97 -3.23 -8.79
CA TYR A 28 -11.74 -4.66 -8.65
C TYR A 28 -12.06 -5.40 -9.94
N ILE A 29 -11.08 -6.11 -10.47
CA ILE A 29 -11.21 -7.09 -11.55
C ILE A 29 -10.94 -8.46 -10.94
N LYS A 30 -11.91 -9.36 -11.04
CA LYS A 30 -11.79 -10.72 -10.49
C LYS A 30 -10.72 -11.50 -11.26
N THR A 31 -9.77 -12.08 -10.53
CA THR A 31 -8.74 -12.99 -11.04
C THR A 31 -9.09 -14.44 -10.74
N ASP A 32 -8.34 -15.39 -11.30
CA ASP A 32 -8.71 -16.83 -11.28
C ASP A 32 -8.61 -17.43 -9.87
N LYS A 33 -7.52 -17.16 -9.13
CA LYS A 33 -7.23 -17.81 -7.86
C LYS A 33 -6.94 -16.81 -6.74
N ARG A 34 -7.22 -17.24 -5.52
CA ARG A 34 -6.84 -16.62 -4.26
C ARG A 34 -6.31 -17.66 -3.29
N TYR A 35 -5.41 -17.23 -2.41
CA TYR A 35 -4.88 -18.09 -1.35
C TYR A 35 -5.75 -17.95 -0.09
N VAL A 36 -6.00 -19.06 0.61
CA VAL A 36 -6.76 -19.13 1.85
C VAL A 36 -6.07 -20.06 2.82
N SER A 37 -5.91 -19.64 4.07
CA SER A 37 -5.46 -20.45 5.20
C SER A 37 -6.30 -20.13 6.43
N ASN A 38 -6.62 -21.13 7.23
CA ASN A 38 -7.43 -20.99 8.43
C ASN A 38 -6.61 -21.28 9.68
N PHE A 39 -6.85 -20.49 10.72
CA PHE A 39 -6.32 -20.73 12.06
C PHE A 39 -7.42 -21.32 12.93
N LYS A 40 -7.20 -22.55 13.39
CA LYS A 40 -8.08 -23.27 14.29
C LYS A 40 -7.27 -24.13 15.25
N ASN A 41 -7.77 -24.31 16.47
CA ASN A 41 -7.13 -25.14 17.48
C ASN A 41 -5.66 -24.75 17.75
N GLY A 42 -5.35 -23.46 17.67
CA GLY A 42 -4.01 -22.93 17.95
C GLY A 42 -3.00 -23.04 16.79
N ALA A 43 -3.41 -23.43 15.59
CA ALA A 43 -2.51 -23.59 14.45
C ALA A 43 -3.13 -23.13 13.13
N TRP A 44 -2.28 -22.66 12.21
CA TRP A 44 -2.61 -22.43 10.82
C TRP A 44 -2.58 -23.75 10.03
N ASP A 45 -3.62 -24.01 9.21
CA ASP A 45 -3.59 -25.09 8.22
C ASP A 45 -2.55 -24.83 7.12
N GLU A 46 -2.33 -25.81 6.24
CA GLU A 46 -1.34 -25.68 5.14
C GLU A 46 -1.68 -24.55 4.14
N GLY A 47 -2.93 -24.14 4.07
CA GLY A 47 -3.43 -23.20 3.09
C GLY A 47 -3.62 -23.81 1.71
N THR A 48 -4.40 -23.14 0.88
CA THR A 48 -4.73 -23.62 -0.47
C THR A 48 -5.10 -22.48 -1.40
N LEU A 49 -4.96 -22.72 -2.70
CA LEU A 49 -5.50 -21.86 -3.75
C LEU A 49 -6.94 -22.27 -4.06
N THR A 50 -7.85 -21.29 -4.13
CA THR A 50 -9.25 -21.49 -4.50
C THR A 50 -9.69 -20.45 -5.51
N ASP A 51 -10.74 -20.74 -6.29
CA ASP A 51 -11.44 -19.81 -7.18
C ASP A 51 -12.66 -19.15 -6.52
N ASP A 52 -13.04 -19.62 -5.31
CA ASP A 52 -14.13 -19.02 -4.56
C ASP A 52 -13.72 -17.68 -3.94
N ALA A 53 -14.33 -16.61 -4.44
CA ALA A 53 -14.11 -15.24 -3.97
C ALA A 53 -15.01 -14.88 -2.77
N ASN A 54 -15.96 -15.73 -2.40
CA ASN A 54 -16.90 -15.45 -1.32
C ASN A 54 -16.31 -15.80 0.04
N ILE A 55 -16.83 -15.17 1.07
CA ILE A 55 -16.54 -15.44 2.48
C ILE A 55 -17.89 -15.69 3.16
N VAL A 56 -18.03 -16.83 3.79
CA VAL A 56 -19.21 -17.14 4.61
C VAL A 56 -18.82 -17.00 6.06
N LEU A 57 -19.51 -16.11 6.78
CA LEU A 57 -19.26 -15.79 8.19
C LEU A 57 -20.54 -15.87 9.00
N SER A 58 -20.41 -16.15 10.29
CA SER A 58 -21.48 -15.89 11.27
C SER A 58 -21.76 -14.39 11.36
N GLU A 59 -23.00 -13.99 11.55
CA GLU A 59 -23.37 -12.59 11.85
C GLU A 59 -22.63 -12.05 13.09
N CYS A 60 -22.23 -12.93 14.02
CA CYS A 60 -21.47 -12.59 15.22
C CYS A 60 -19.95 -12.68 15.02
N ALA A 61 -19.45 -12.86 13.81
CA ALA A 61 -17.99 -12.93 13.60
C ALA A 61 -17.27 -11.68 14.14
N GLY A 62 -16.12 -11.89 14.82
CA GLY A 62 -15.37 -10.81 15.47
C GLY A 62 -14.98 -9.67 14.55
N VAL A 63 -14.73 -9.96 13.26
CA VAL A 63 -14.45 -8.92 12.26
C VAL A 63 -15.65 -7.99 12.03
N LEU A 64 -16.87 -8.52 12.05
CA LEU A 64 -18.11 -7.74 11.80
C LEU A 64 -18.49 -6.88 13.01
N GLN A 65 -18.22 -7.37 14.21
CA GLN A 65 -18.61 -6.68 15.44
C GLN A 65 -17.55 -5.70 15.94
N TYR A 66 -16.27 -6.06 15.87
CA TYR A 66 -15.19 -5.33 16.52
C TYR A 66 -14.04 -4.96 15.57
N ALA A 67 -14.23 -5.10 14.26
CA ALA A 67 -13.24 -4.76 13.24
C ALA A 67 -11.87 -5.43 13.48
N GLN A 68 -11.85 -6.66 14.04
CA GLN A 68 -10.61 -7.40 14.27
C GLN A 68 -10.08 -7.95 12.94
N THR A 69 -9.40 -7.08 12.19
CA THR A 69 -8.83 -7.35 10.87
C THR A 69 -7.60 -6.50 10.59
N VAL A 70 -6.64 -7.10 9.90
CA VAL A 70 -5.43 -6.42 9.38
C VAL A 70 -5.26 -6.75 7.91
N PHE A 71 -4.60 -5.87 7.16
CA PHE A 71 -4.39 -6.08 5.73
C PHE A 71 -3.05 -5.55 5.26
N GLU A 72 -2.65 -5.96 4.07
CA GLU A 72 -1.47 -5.49 3.38
C GLU A 72 -1.77 -5.10 1.94
N GLY A 73 -0.82 -4.45 1.31
CA GLY A 73 -0.88 -4.10 -0.10
C GLY A 73 0.52 -4.09 -0.69
N LEU A 74 0.72 -4.89 -1.72
CA LEU A 74 1.95 -4.93 -2.50
C LEU A 74 1.61 -5.14 -3.96
N LYS A 75 2.62 -5.11 -4.83
CA LYS A 75 2.42 -5.20 -6.27
C LYS A 75 3.36 -6.23 -6.89
N ALA A 76 2.89 -6.90 -7.94
CA ALA A 76 3.74 -7.59 -8.88
C ALA A 76 3.87 -6.76 -10.17
N TYR A 77 5.06 -6.81 -10.74
CA TYR A 77 5.48 -6.04 -11.91
C TYR A 77 6.04 -6.97 -12.98
N THR A 78 5.82 -6.64 -14.24
CA THR A 78 6.63 -7.17 -15.34
C THR A 78 7.81 -6.25 -15.55
N THR A 79 9.03 -6.77 -15.44
CA THR A 79 10.26 -6.00 -15.68
C THR A 79 10.52 -5.81 -17.17
N GLU A 80 11.50 -4.95 -17.51
CA GLU A 80 11.88 -4.70 -18.89
C GLU A 80 12.35 -5.96 -19.63
N ASP A 81 13.01 -6.88 -18.94
CA ASP A 81 13.46 -8.18 -19.44
C ASP A 81 12.39 -9.30 -19.36
N GLY A 82 11.17 -8.95 -19.01
CA GLY A 82 10.00 -9.84 -19.04
C GLY A 82 9.81 -10.72 -17.79
N ARG A 83 10.63 -10.57 -16.75
CA ARG A 83 10.43 -11.29 -15.48
C ARG A 83 9.25 -10.72 -14.71
N ILE A 84 8.58 -11.57 -13.94
CA ILE A 84 7.58 -11.14 -12.97
C ILE A 84 8.25 -11.05 -11.60
N VAL A 85 8.12 -9.90 -10.95
CA VAL A 85 8.76 -9.62 -9.67
C VAL A 85 7.82 -8.95 -8.68
N CYS A 86 8.06 -9.17 -7.38
CA CYS A 86 7.45 -8.43 -6.28
C CYS A 86 8.53 -7.62 -5.55
N PHE A 87 8.14 -6.45 -5.05
CA PHE A 87 9.03 -5.54 -4.34
C PHE A 87 8.87 -5.70 -2.84
N ARG A 88 9.91 -6.18 -2.15
CA ARG A 88 10.04 -6.33 -0.68
C ARG A 88 8.84 -6.99 0.02
N PRO A 89 8.35 -8.15 -0.44
CA PRO A 89 7.22 -8.84 0.20
C PRO A 89 7.52 -9.29 1.64
N ASP A 90 8.78 -9.51 2.00
CA ASP A 90 9.27 -9.78 3.34
C ASP A 90 8.87 -8.69 4.35
N LEU A 91 8.98 -7.44 3.96
CA LEU A 91 8.57 -6.32 4.82
C LEU A 91 7.05 -6.20 4.96
N ASN A 92 6.29 -6.61 3.96
CA ASN A 92 4.83 -6.72 4.10
C ASN A 92 4.48 -7.85 5.09
N ALA A 93 5.16 -8.99 5.02
CA ALA A 93 4.97 -10.12 5.93
C ALA A 93 5.23 -9.69 7.39
N SER A 94 6.40 -9.08 7.64
CA SER A 94 6.78 -8.61 8.97
C SER A 94 5.80 -7.54 9.51
N ARG A 95 5.40 -6.56 8.70
CA ARG A 95 4.47 -5.52 9.13
C ARG A 95 3.06 -6.08 9.39
N MET A 96 2.62 -7.09 8.64
CA MET A 96 1.36 -7.78 8.93
C MET A 96 1.42 -8.53 10.26
N ALA A 97 2.53 -9.18 10.57
CA ALA A 97 2.75 -9.85 11.85
C ALA A 97 2.69 -8.85 13.02
N ASP A 98 3.34 -7.69 12.90
CA ASP A 98 3.27 -6.60 13.89
C ASP A 98 1.85 -6.07 14.06
N SER A 99 1.13 -5.88 12.95
CA SER A 99 -0.26 -5.41 12.98
C SER A 99 -1.19 -6.43 13.66
N ALA A 100 -1.02 -7.72 13.35
CA ALA A 100 -1.76 -8.80 13.96
C ALA A 100 -1.53 -8.87 15.46
N LYS A 101 -0.27 -8.85 15.88
CA LYS A 101 0.11 -8.86 17.30
C LYS A 101 -0.53 -7.72 18.09
N ARG A 102 -0.60 -6.51 17.53
CA ARG A 102 -1.20 -5.35 18.19
C ARG A 102 -2.72 -5.50 18.41
N LEU A 103 -3.39 -6.29 17.56
CA LEU A 103 -4.83 -6.59 17.67
C LEU A 103 -5.12 -7.97 18.31
N GLU A 104 -4.15 -8.55 19.04
CA GLU A 104 -4.27 -9.86 19.69
C GLU A 104 -4.68 -10.98 18.72
N MET A 105 -4.15 -10.92 17.48
CA MET A 105 -4.37 -11.93 16.45
C MET A 105 -3.11 -12.80 16.30
N PRO A 106 -3.25 -14.13 16.02
CA PRO A 106 -2.08 -14.96 15.74
C PRO A 106 -1.38 -14.48 14.47
N ALA A 107 -0.07 -14.25 14.54
CA ALA A 107 0.70 -13.88 13.36
C ALA A 107 0.62 -14.99 12.30
N PHE A 108 0.42 -14.63 11.04
CA PHE A 108 0.64 -15.55 9.93
C PHE A 108 2.16 -15.64 9.69
N PRO A 109 2.75 -16.86 9.57
CA PRO A 109 4.19 -17.02 9.43
C PRO A 109 4.75 -16.25 8.23
N GLU A 110 5.84 -15.50 8.43
CA GLU A 110 6.38 -14.58 7.42
C GLU A 110 6.88 -15.30 6.16
N ASP A 111 7.53 -16.44 6.32
CA ASP A 111 7.96 -17.30 5.20
C ASP A 111 6.78 -17.83 4.39
N ARG A 112 5.71 -18.23 5.07
CA ARG A 112 4.47 -18.67 4.42
C ARG A 112 3.74 -17.53 3.74
N PHE A 113 3.80 -16.31 4.28
CA PHE A 113 3.26 -15.13 3.62
C PHE A 113 3.94 -14.89 2.27
N VAL A 114 5.28 -14.91 2.24
CA VAL A 114 6.05 -14.75 1.00
C VAL A 114 5.73 -15.86 0.00
N LYS A 115 5.64 -17.11 0.46
CA LYS A 115 5.23 -18.25 -0.37
C LYS A 115 3.82 -18.07 -0.92
N ALA A 116 2.87 -17.61 -0.11
CA ALA A 116 1.50 -17.33 -0.55
C ALA A 116 1.45 -16.23 -1.62
N VAL A 117 2.32 -15.19 -1.54
CA VAL A 117 2.49 -14.19 -2.60
C VAL A 117 2.94 -14.86 -3.90
N GLU A 118 3.98 -15.71 -3.85
CA GLU A 118 4.49 -16.42 -5.03
C GLU A 118 3.40 -17.30 -5.66
N GLU A 119 2.70 -18.09 -4.86
CA GLU A 119 1.64 -18.98 -5.34
C GLU A 119 0.46 -18.22 -5.95
N THR A 120 0.03 -17.12 -5.29
CA THR A 120 -1.06 -16.29 -5.78
C THR A 120 -0.71 -15.61 -7.10
N VAL A 121 0.49 -15.03 -7.21
CA VAL A 121 0.93 -14.38 -8.46
C VAL A 121 1.12 -15.39 -9.57
N ARG A 122 1.77 -16.53 -9.30
CA ARG A 122 1.97 -17.61 -10.29
C ARG A 122 0.63 -18.11 -10.83
N ALA A 123 -0.34 -18.38 -9.96
CA ALA A 123 -1.66 -18.86 -10.37
C ALA A 123 -2.49 -17.82 -11.17
N ASN A 124 -2.10 -16.55 -11.09
CA ASN A 124 -2.74 -15.44 -11.80
C ASN A 124 -1.77 -14.70 -12.75
N ALA A 125 -0.70 -15.35 -13.19
CA ALA A 125 0.35 -14.72 -14.00
C ALA A 125 -0.18 -14.04 -15.27
N GLY A 126 -1.24 -14.57 -15.88
CA GLY A 126 -1.89 -13.96 -17.02
C GLY A 126 -2.57 -12.61 -16.75
N PHE A 127 -2.73 -12.23 -15.48
CA PHE A 127 -3.26 -10.92 -15.06
C PHE A 127 -2.15 -9.94 -14.66
N VAL A 128 -0.88 -10.33 -14.70
CA VAL A 128 0.23 -9.39 -14.52
C VAL A 128 0.34 -8.53 -15.78
N PRO A 129 0.15 -7.20 -15.68
CA PRO A 129 0.17 -6.34 -16.86
C PRO A 129 1.55 -6.36 -17.53
N PRO A 130 1.63 -6.21 -18.87
CA PRO A 130 2.89 -6.17 -19.59
C PRO A 130 3.72 -4.93 -19.22
N TYR A 131 5.05 -5.07 -19.36
CA TYR A 131 5.96 -3.94 -19.19
C TYR A 131 5.58 -2.78 -20.12
N GLY A 132 5.70 -1.55 -19.65
CA GLY A 132 5.38 -0.35 -20.43
C GLY A 132 3.90 0.04 -20.45
N SER A 133 2.98 -0.79 -19.94
CA SER A 133 1.55 -0.46 -19.84
C SER A 133 1.25 0.59 -18.75
N GLY A 134 2.16 0.80 -17.81
CA GLY A 134 1.93 1.61 -16.60
C GLY A 134 1.05 0.93 -15.56
N ALA A 135 0.40 -0.18 -15.89
CA ALA A 135 -0.43 -0.99 -15.00
C ALA A 135 0.42 -1.98 -14.19
N THR A 136 -0.13 -2.48 -13.09
CA THR A 136 0.52 -3.44 -12.19
C THR A 136 -0.50 -4.42 -11.64
N LEU A 137 -0.06 -5.59 -11.15
CA LEU A 137 -0.92 -6.49 -10.41
C LEU A 137 -0.87 -6.12 -8.92
N TYR A 138 -1.97 -5.59 -8.40
CA TYR A 138 -2.10 -5.28 -6.98
C TYR A 138 -2.49 -6.53 -6.21
N ILE A 139 -1.79 -6.80 -5.09
CA ILE A 139 -1.99 -7.97 -4.23
C ILE A 139 -2.50 -7.47 -2.88
N ARG A 140 -3.58 -8.08 -2.40
CA ARG A 140 -4.25 -7.75 -1.14
C ARG A 140 -4.25 -8.95 -0.19
N PRO A 141 -3.21 -9.11 0.65
CA PRO A 141 -3.27 -9.98 1.83
C PRO A 141 -4.13 -9.35 2.92
N TYR A 142 -4.92 -10.15 3.63
CA TYR A 142 -5.68 -9.70 4.79
C TYR A 142 -6.01 -10.88 5.70
N MET A 143 -6.27 -10.57 6.96
CA MET A 143 -6.57 -11.55 8.00
C MET A 143 -7.65 -11.02 8.93
N PHE A 144 -8.55 -11.87 9.39
CA PHE A 144 -9.70 -11.46 10.19
C PHE A 144 -10.22 -12.59 11.10
N GLY A 145 -10.85 -12.20 12.22
CA GLY A 145 -11.51 -13.12 13.13
C GLY A 145 -12.81 -13.67 12.55
N THR A 146 -13.02 -14.98 12.60
CA THR A 146 -14.12 -15.66 11.90
C THR A 146 -15.18 -16.27 12.82
N ASN A 147 -14.80 -16.68 14.04
CA ASN A 147 -15.75 -17.33 14.94
C ASN A 147 -16.73 -16.33 15.58
N PRO A 148 -17.91 -16.80 16.03
CA PRO A 148 -18.87 -15.98 16.76
C PRO A 148 -18.30 -15.42 18.07
N VAL A 149 -18.43 -14.08 18.26
CA VAL A 149 -18.00 -13.37 19.47
C VAL A 149 -19.01 -12.30 19.83
N ILE A 150 -19.62 -12.38 21.02
CA ILE A 150 -20.55 -11.34 21.53
C ILE A 150 -19.83 -10.38 22.47
N GLY A 151 -19.06 -10.92 23.44
CA GLY A 151 -18.26 -10.10 24.35
C GLY A 151 -17.01 -9.55 23.64
N VAL A 152 -16.53 -8.37 24.06
CA VAL A 152 -15.29 -7.79 23.53
C VAL A 152 -14.10 -8.62 23.98
N LYS A 153 -13.63 -9.49 23.09
CA LYS A 153 -12.46 -10.34 23.28
C LYS A 153 -11.86 -10.69 21.90
N PRO A 154 -10.60 -11.14 21.84
CA PRO A 154 -10.05 -11.70 20.60
C PRO A 154 -10.88 -12.89 20.11
N ALA A 155 -10.93 -13.08 18.81
CA ALA A 155 -11.47 -14.30 18.23
C ALA A 155 -10.58 -15.51 18.56
N ASP A 156 -11.13 -16.71 18.46
CA ASP A 156 -10.40 -17.97 18.66
C ASP A 156 -10.01 -18.61 17.31
N GLU A 157 -10.72 -18.24 16.24
CA GLU A 157 -10.47 -18.69 14.87
C GLU A 157 -10.28 -17.50 13.94
N TYR A 158 -9.38 -17.67 12.97
CA TYR A 158 -9.03 -16.62 11.99
C TYR A 158 -8.90 -17.21 10.60
N GLN A 159 -9.06 -16.35 9.61
CA GLN A 159 -8.75 -16.69 8.22
C GLN A 159 -7.76 -15.68 7.65
N PHE A 160 -6.70 -16.19 7.03
CA PHE A 160 -5.80 -15.43 6.16
C PHE A 160 -6.23 -15.64 4.72
N ARG A 161 -6.37 -14.56 3.97
CA ARG A 161 -6.68 -14.59 2.54
C ARG A 161 -5.75 -13.66 1.78
N MET A 162 -5.51 -14.02 0.52
CA MET A 162 -4.76 -13.16 -0.40
C MET A 162 -5.40 -13.27 -1.77
N PHE A 163 -5.82 -12.13 -2.32
CA PHE A 163 -6.27 -12.03 -3.71
C PHE A 163 -5.43 -10.99 -4.45
N CYS A 164 -5.53 -10.97 -5.77
CA CYS A 164 -4.91 -9.94 -6.60
C CYS A 164 -5.91 -9.40 -7.61
N THR A 165 -5.62 -8.21 -8.13
CA THR A 165 -6.39 -7.54 -9.17
C THR A 165 -5.46 -6.65 -9.99
N PRO A 166 -5.53 -6.67 -11.33
CA PRO A 166 -4.77 -5.71 -12.12
C PRO A 166 -5.33 -4.30 -11.89
N VAL A 167 -4.42 -3.34 -11.74
CA VAL A 167 -4.76 -1.93 -11.56
C VAL A 167 -3.99 -1.08 -12.55
N GLY A 168 -4.62 -0.03 -13.05
CA GLY A 168 -4.01 0.93 -13.95
C GLY A 168 -3.00 1.83 -13.28
N PRO A 169 -2.35 2.70 -14.05
CA PRO A 169 -1.48 3.71 -13.51
C PRO A 169 -2.28 4.60 -12.56
N TYR A 170 -1.72 4.85 -11.38
CA TYR A 170 -2.37 5.70 -10.37
C TYR A 170 -2.68 7.10 -10.92
N PHE A 171 -1.77 7.62 -11.72
CA PHE A 171 -1.94 8.89 -12.43
C PHE A 171 -2.17 8.65 -13.92
N LYS A 172 -3.41 8.83 -14.39
CA LYS A 172 -3.69 8.89 -15.82
C LYS A 172 -3.09 10.19 -16.40
N GLY A 173 -2.13 10.08 -17.30
CA GLY A 173 -1.48 11.23 -17.93
C GLY A 173 -0.30 11.84 -17.16
N GLY A 174 0.31 11.11 -16.23
CA GLY A 174 1.46 11.52 -15.44
C GLY A 174 1.10 12.04 -14.05
N ALA A 175 2.09 12.05 -13.16
CA ALA A 175 1.91 12.49 -11.78
C ALA A 175 1.75 14.02 -11.72
N LYS A 176 0.52 14.49 -11.57
CA LYS A 176 0.23 15.91 -11.34
C LYS A 176 0.27 16.23 -9.85
N PRO A 177 0.84 17.37 -9.45
CA PRO A 177 0.79 17.81 -8.06
C PRO A 177 -0.63 17.98 -7.55
N ILE A 178 -0.83 17.54 -6.31
CA ILE A 178 -2.12 17.58 -5.62
C ILE A 178 -2.18 18.71 -4.59
N THR A 179 -3.42 19.06 -4.19
CA THR A 179 -3.70 20.01 -3.11
C THR A 179 -4.20 19.26 -1.89
N ILE A 180 -3.58 19.53 -0.75
CA ILE A 180 -3.88 18.88 0.53
C ILE A 180 -4.51 19.86 1.50
N LYS A 181 -5.55 19.43 2.21
CA LYS A 181 -6.14 20.15 3.33
C LYS A 181 -5.55 19.66 4.66
N VAL A 182 -5.23 20.57 5.58
CA VAL A 182 -4.94 20.19 6.97
C VAL A 182 -6.27 19.80 7.63
N SER A 183 -6.33 18.59 8.18
CA SER A 183 -7.54 18.04 8.78
C SER A 183 -7.77 18.57 10.20
N ASP A 184 -9.02 18.86 10.54
CA ASP A 184 -9.44 19.14 11.93
C ASP A 184 -9.65 17.85 12.74
N PHE A 185 -9.68 16.70 12.07
CA PHE A 185 -9.84 15.40 12.70
C PHE A 185 -8.49 14.75 12.97
N ASP A 186 -8.46 13.86 13.97
CA ASP A 186 -7.31 13.03 14.26
C ASP A 186 -7.36 11.74 13.42
N ARG A 187 -6.21 11.27 12.96
CA ARG A 187 -6.09 9.98 12.29
C ARG A 187 -6.02 8.83 13.28
N ALA A 188 -5.32 9.02 14.38
CA ALA A 188 -5.10 8.01 15.41
C ALA A 188 -4.77 8.67 16.75
N ALA A 189 -5.11 8.00 17.86
CA ALA A 189 -4.68 8.39 19.19
C ALA A 189 -3.16 8.26 19.34
N PRO A 190 -2.49 9.07 20.20
CA PRO A 190 -1.03 9.06 20.38
C PRO A 190 -0.44 7.71 20.74
N HIS A 191 -1.17 6.90 21.52
CA HIS A 191 -0.80 5.54 21.91
C HIS A 191 -1.79 4.49 21.36
N GLY A 192 -2.45 4.83 20.25
CA GLY A 192 -3.46 3.99 19.61
C GLY A 192 -2.90 2.99 18.61
N THR A 193 -3.52 2.92 17.46
CA THR A 193 -3.28 1.93 16.41
C THR A 193 -2.73 2.52 15.10
N GLY A 194 -2.33 3.80 15.11
CA GLY A 194 -1.88 4.49 13.89
C GLY A 194 -0.70 3.82 13.18
N HIS A 195 0.16 3.15 13.93
CA HIS A 195 1.35 2.46 13.43
C HIS A 195 1.09 1.09 12.80
N ILE A 196 -0.14 0.57 12.87
CA ILE A 196 -0.48 -0.72 12.26
C ILE A 196 -1.40 -0.55 11.04
N LYS A 197 -1.40 -1.57 10.18
CA LYS A 197 -2.24 -1.58 8.97
C LYS A 197 -3.55 -2.32 9.23
N ALA A 198 -4.45 -1.65 9.94
CA ALA A 198 -5.76 -2.18 10.37
C ALA A 198 -6.90 -1.37 9.76
N GLY A 199 -7.96 -2.06 9.32
CA GLY A 199 -9.12 -1.44 8.67
C GLY A 199 -9.76 -0.31 9.48
N LEU A 200 -9.74 -0.42 10.80
CA LEU A 200 -10.29 0.61 11.70
C LEU A 200 -9.67 2.01 11.51
N ASN A 201 -8.36 2.10 11.23
CA ASN A 201 -7.68 3.37 10.97
C ASN A 201 -8.19 4.04 9.67
N TYR A 202 -8.52 3.23 8.67
CA TYR A 202 -9.01 3.69 7.38
C TYR A 202 -10.49 4.08 7.46
N ALA A 203 -11.31 3.31 8.16
CA ALA A 203 -12.71 3.66 8.42
C ALA A 203 -12.82 5.01 9.16
N MET A 204 -11.96 5.24 10.16
CA MET A 204 -11.89 6.51 10.89
C MET A 204 -11.57 7.70 9.98
N SER A 205 -10.78 7.50 8.93
CA SER A 205 -10.36 8.55 7.99
C SER A 205 -11.41 8.90 6.93
N LEU A 206 -12.48 8.09 6.77
CA LEU A 206 -13.44 8.26 5.67
C LEU A 206 -14.16 9.61 5.70
N HIS A 207 -14.60 10.08 6.87
CA HIS A 207 -15.29 11.37 6.97
C HIS A 207 -14.39 12.54 6.54
N ALA A 208 -13.14 12.54 7.00
CA ALA A 208 -12.20 13.60 6.69
C ALA A 208 -11.89 13.67 5.19
N ILE A 209 -11.64 12.51 4.53
CA ILE A 209 -11.31 12.53 3.09
C ILE A 209 -12.51 12.88 2.23
N VAL A 210 -13.71 12.39 2.57
CA VAL A 210 -14.94 12.75 1.84
C VAL A 210 -15.21 14.25 1.95
N THR A 211 -15.05 14.83 3.12
CA THR A 211 -15.21 16.27 3.34
C THR A 211 -14.18 17.08 2.53
N ALA A 212 -12.91 16.65 2.54
CA ALA A 212 -11.87 17.30 1.75
C ALA A 212 -12.17 17.27 0.24
N HIS A 213 -12.61 16.13 -0.29
CA HIS A 213 -13.00 16.02 -1.70
C HIS A 213 -14.20 16.92 -2.05
N GLN A 214 -15.20 17.03 -1.17
CA GLN A 214 -16.35 17.94 -1.36
C GLN A 214 -15.94 19.41 -1.40
N GLU A 215 -14.86 19.75 -0.68
CA GLU A 215 -14.27 21.10 -0.67
C GLU A 215 -13.26 21.33 -1.82
N GLY A 216 -13.01 20.31 -2.66
CA GLY A 216 -12.13 20.41 -3.82
C GLY A 216 -10.64 20.10 -3.54
N TYR A 217 -10.33 19.49 -2.41
CA TYR A 217 -8.98 19.01 -2.09
C TYR A 217 -8.81 17.54 -2.46
N ASP A 218 -7.58 17.13 -2.75
CA ASP A 218 -7.28 15.75 -3.16
C ASP A 218 -7.02 14.82 -1.99
N GLU A 219 -6.51 15.33 -0.86
CA GLU A 219 -6.11 14.53 0.30
C GLU A 219 -6.09 15.38 1.58
N ASN A 220 -5.95 14.73 2.74
CA ASN A 220 -5.80 15.36 4.04
C ASN A 220 -4.39 15.18 4.62
N MET A 221 -3.86 16.21 5.27
CA MET A 221 -2.74 16.12 6.20
C MET A 221 -3.28 15.98 7.61
N TYR A 222 -2.84 14.98 8.35
CA TYR A 222 -3.11 14.86 9.77
C TYR A 222 -1.94 15.39 10.60
N LEU A 223 -2.27 16.10 11.67
CA LEU A 223 -1.32 16.52 12.70
C LEU A 223 -1.42 15.57 13.89
N ASP A 224 -0.39 15.56 14.73
CA ASP A 224 -0.38 14.75 15.94
C ASP A 224 -1.56 15.08 16.86
N ALA A 225 -2.26 14.04 17.32
CA ALA A 225 -3.48 14.20 18.11
C ALA A 225 -3.25 14.81 19.51
N ALA A 226 -2.02 14.77 20.01
CA ALA A 226 -1.70 15.29 21.34
C ALA A 226 -1.53 16.81 21.36
N THR A 227 -0.84 17.39 20.38
CA THR A 227 -0.47 18.81 20.38
C THR A 227 -0.93 19.57 19.12
N ARG A 228 -1.26 18.86 18.06
CA ARG A 228 -1.59 19.39 16.73
C ARG A 228 -0.52 20.34 16.17
N THR A 229 0.73 20.10 16.52
CA THR A 229 1.87 20.89 16.07
C THR A 229 2.82 20.15 15.16
N LYS A 230 2.71 18.81 15.08
CA LYS A 230 3.61 17.96 14.31
C LYS A 230 2.87 17.28 13.18
N VAL A 231 3.52 17.21 12.02
CA VAL A 231 3.00 16.49 10.85
C VAL A 231 3.09 14.99 11.10
N GLU A 232 2.00 14.28 10.84
CA GLU A 232 1.99 12.82 10.82
C GLU A 232 1.94 12.31 9.38
N GLU A 233 0.82 11.81 8.93
CA GLU A 233 0.65 11.27 7.57
C GLU A 233 -0.72 11.65 7.00
N THR A 234 -1.05 11.17 5.83
CA THR A 234 -2.40 11.25 5.26
C THR A 234 -3.23 10.02 5.63
N GLY A 235 -4.44 9.91 5.11
CA GLY A 235 -5.27 8.70 5.27
C GLY A 235 -4.63 7.42 4.72
N GLY A 236 -3.78 7.51 3.71
CA GLY A 236 -3.22 6.36 3.01
C GLY A 236 -1.75 6.43 2.59
N ALA A 237 -1.04 7.53 2.88
CA ALA A 237 0.34 7.74 2.44
C ALA A 237 1.16 8.54 3.44
N ASN A 238 2.48 8.34 3.42
CA ASN A 238 3.43 9.07 4.26
C ASN A 238 4.00 10.29 3.54
N PHE A 239 4.36 11.33 4.28
CA PHE A 239 5.02 12.51 3.74
C PHE A 239 6.52 12.30 3.51
N VAL A 240 7.00 12.88 2.42
CA VAL A 240 8.42 13.11 2.12
C VAL A 240 8.58 14.57 1.76
N PHE A 241 9.40 15.29 2.51
CA PHE A 241 9.75 16.68 2.27
C PHE A 241 11.20 16.78 1.78
N VAL A 242 11.51 17.87 1.09
CA VAL A 242 12.89 18.20 0.70
C VAL A 242 13.17 19.62 1.13
N THR A 243 14.27 19.82 1.84
CA THR A 243 14.73 21.16 2.26
C THR A 243 15.37 21.92 1.10
N LYS A 244 15.63 23.20 1.27
CA LYS A 244 16.26 24.05 0.24
C LYS A 244 17.70 23.62 -0.10
N ASP A 245 18.39 22.95 0.84
CA ASP A 245 19.72 22.38 0.61
C ASP A 245 19.70 20.94 0.06
N GLY A 246 18.51 20.39 -0.23
CA GLY A 246 18.34 19.08 -0.83
C GLY A 246 18.28 17.90 0.16
N THR A 247 18.22 18.16 1.47
CA THR A 247 18.04 17.12 2.47
C THR A 247 16.61 16.54 2.37
N VAL A 248 16.50 15.21 2.32
CA VAL A 248 15.22 14.51 2.32
C VAL A 248 14.76 14.31 3.77
N VAL A 249 13.59 14.80 4.10
CA VAL A 249 13.03 14.76 5.46
C VAL A 249 11.72 13.97 5.47
N THR A 250 11.55 13.06 6.42
CA THR A 250 10.31 12.32 6.60
C THR A 250 9.88 12.34 8.07
N PRO A 251 8.58 12.57 8.35
CA PRO A 251 8.07 12.62 9.71
C PRO A 251 8.27 11.31 10.48
N LYS A 252 8.65 11.42 11.74
CA LYS A 252 8.77 10.33 12.70
C LYS A 252 7.74 10.51 13.81
N SER A 253 6.89 9.51 14.01
CA SER A 253 5.91 9.44 15.08
C SER A 253 5.56 7.97 15.35
N ASN A 254 5.13 7.67 16.56
CA ASN A 254 4.61 6.35 16.93
C ASN A 254 3.19 6.08 16.38
N SER A 255 2.56 7.08 15.78
CA SER A 255 1.23 6.99 15.17
C SER A 255 1.27 6.85 13.64
N ILE A 256 2.46 6.95 13.05
CA ILE A 256 2.62 6.83 11.58
C ILE A 256 2.86 5.37 11.19
N LEU A 257 2.16 4.92 10.14
CA LEU A 257 2.40 3.60 9.56
C LEU A 257 3.83 3.51 9.02
N PRO A 258 4.62 2.47 9.39
CA PRO A 258 5.97 2.27 8.88
C PRO A 258 5.95 1.84 7.41
N SER A 259 5.82 2.82 6.50
CA SER A 259 5.72 2.62 5.07
C SER A 259 6.96 1.94 4.48
N ILE A 260 6.75 0.88 3.70
CA ILE A 260 7.82 0.17 2.98
C ILE A 260 8.39 1.09 1.89
N THR A 261 7.54 1.80 1.17
CA THR A 261 7.97 2.78 0.16
C THR A 261 8.83 3.87 0.77
N ARG A 262 8.40 4.49 1.88
CA ARG A 262 9.19 5.51 2.58
C ARG A 262 10.56 5.00 3.00
N ARG A 263 10.63 3.82 3.65
CA ARG A 263 11.91 3.21 4.06
C ARG A 263 12.82 2.93 2.86
N SER A 264 12.24 2.53 1.75
CA SER A 264 12.98 2.31 0.50
C SER A 264 13.47 3.61 -0.11
N LEU A 265 12.66 4.68 -0.13
CA LEU A 265 13.04 5.99 -0.62
C LEU A 265 14.18 6.62 0.19
N MET A 266 14.23 6.40 1.51
CA MET A 266 15.37 6.86 2.33
C MET A 266 16.67 6.20 1.89
N VAL A 267 16.67 4.89 1.64
CA VAL A 267 17.84 4.17 1.12
C VAL A 267 18.21 4.64 -0.29
N VAL A 268 17.21 4.87 -1.15
CA VAL A 268 17.43 5.42 -2.49
C VAL A 268 18.08 6.81 -2.42
N ALA A 269 17.58 7.68 -1.56
CA ALA A 269 18.14 9.02 -1.37
C ALA A 269 19.61 8.96 -0.97
N GLU A 270 19.97 8.14 0.02
CA GLU A 270 21.34 8.03 0.51
C GLU A 270 22.26 7.30 -0.46
N LYS A 271 21.89 6.08 -0.87
CA LYS A 271 22.80 5.18 -1.61
C LYS A 271 22.87 5.45 -3.11
N TYR A 272 21.78 5.90 -3.72
CA TYR A 272 21.74 6.12 -5.17
C TYR A 272 21.88 7.57 -5.58
N LEU A 273 21.38 8.48 -4.74
CA LEU A 273 21.39 9.90 -5.06
C LEU A 273 22.40 10.72 -4.23
N GLY A 274 23.04 10.09 -3.22
CA GLY A 274 24.03 10.77 -2.36
C GLY A 274 23.44 11.92 -1.53
N LEU A 275 22.14 11.87 -1.24
CA LEU A 275 21.44 12.90 -0.48
C LEU A 275 21.46 12.62 1.01
N LYS A 276 21.47 13.66 1.81
CA LYS A 276 21.25 13.56 3.26
C LYS A 276 19.79 13.22 3.53
N VAL A 277 19.55 12.35 4.53
CA VAL A 277 18.20 11.94 4.95
C VAL A 277 18.02 12.20 6.44
N GLU A 278 16.87 12.74 6.82
CA GLU A 278 16.45 12.96 8.19
C GLU A 278 15.10 12.30 8.45
N HIS A 279 15.07 11.35 9.39
CA HIS A 279 13.83 10.77 9.91
C HIS A 279 13.61 11.31 11.32
N ARG A 280 12.83 12.37 11.43
CA ARG A 280 12.64 13.15 12.65
C ARG A 280 11.21 13.66 12.82
N GLU A 281 10.89 14.22 13.95
CA GLU A 281 9.67 15.02 14.09
C GLU A 281 9.73 16.21 13.12
N VAL A 282 8.61 16.47 12.45
CA VAL A 282 8.44 17.62 11.55
C VAL A 282 7.34 18.50 12.14
N TYR A 283 7.71 19.73 12.52
CA TYR A 283 6.72 20.68 13.01
C TYR A 283 5.97 21.32 11.85
N PHE A 284 4.68 21.52 12.02
CA PHE A 284 3.84 22.10 10.96
C PHE A 284 4.31 23.49 10.53
N ASP A 285 4.81 24.29 11.48
CA ASP A 285 5.32 25.64 11.21
C ASP A 285 6.54 25.66 10.27
N GLU A 286 7.32 24.59 10.20
CA GLU A 286 8.46 24.48 9.27
C GLU A 286 8.08 24.05 7.85
N VAL A 287 6.84 23.55 7.64
CA VAL A 287 6.43 23.01 6.33
C VAL A 287 6.53 24.06 5.22
N LYS A 288 6.30 25.32 5.51
CA LYS A 288 6.44 26.47 4.59
C LYS A 288 7.88 26.70 4.10
N ASP A 289 8.87 26.15 4.80
CA ASP A 289 10.30 26.35 4.51
C ASP A 289 10.88 25.25 3.61
N PHE A 290 10.15 24.16 3.40
CA PHE A 290 10.57 23.09 2.50
C PHE A 290 10.46 23.51 1.03
N ALA A 291 11.40 22.98 0.21
CA ALA A 291 11.42 23.22 -1.23
C ALA A 291 10.46 22.31 -2.00
N GLU A 292 10.28 21.07 -1.53
CA GLU A 292 9.44 20.08 -2.19
C GLU A 292 8.64 19.26 -1.17
N CYS A 293 7.51 18.75 -1.60
CA CYS A 293 6.68 17.82 -0.83
C CYS A 293 6.12 16.71 -1.73
N GLY A 294 6.07 15.51 -1.20
CA GLY A 294 5.43 14.35 -1.83
C GLY A 294 4.76 13.43 -0.81
N LEU A 295 3.81 12.64 -1.28
CA LEU A 295 3.20 11.56 -0.55
C LEU A 295 3.68 10.23 -1.11
N CYS A 296 4.20 9.34 -0.27
CA CYS A 296 4.72 8.05 -0.72
C CYS A 296 3.91 6.87 -0.19
N GLY A 297 3.72 5.88 -1.06
CA GLY A 297 2.99 4.66 -0.76
C GLY A 297 3.01 3.66 -1.92
N THR A 298 2.52 2.46 -1.68
CA THR A 298 2.53 1.37 -2.68
C THR A 298 1.71 1.73 -3.93
N ALA A 299 0.61 2.46 -3.79
CA ALA A 299 -0.29 2.73 -4.89
C ALA A 299 0.35 3.65 -5.96
N ALA A 300 0.89 4.79 -5.53
CA ALA A 300 1.38 5.85 -6.41
C ALA A 300 2.92 5.93 -6.49
N VAL A 301 3.65 5.21 -5.66
CA VAL A 301 5.08 5.38 -5.38
C VAL A 301 5.32 6.74 -4.70
N ILE A 302 5.23 7.84 -5.44
CA ILE A 302 5.19 9.20 -4.90
C ILE A 302 4.15 10.03 -5.66
N SER A 303 3.23 10.65 -4.92
CA SER A 303 2.34 11.71 -5.42
C SER A 303 2.95 13.05 -5.07
N PRO A 304 3.27 13.92 -6.04
CA PRO A 304 3.79 15.25 -5.73
C PRO A 304 2.70 16.11 -5.09
N VAL A 305 3.10 16.95 -4.13
CA VAL A 305 2.22 17.92 -3.48
C VAL A 305 2.63 19.33 -3.92
N GLY A 306 1.72 20.06 -4.52
CA GLY A 306 1.97 21.42 -4.96
C GLY A 306 1.56 22.47 -3.93
N LYS A 307 0.53 22.15 -3.12
CA LYS A 307 -0.02 23.08 -2.15
C LYS A 307 -0.64 22.36 -0.94
N ILE A 308 -0.45 22.92 0.24
CA ILE A 308 -1.15 22.54 1.48
C ILE A 308 -1.97 23.75 1.95
N VAL A 309 -3.22 23.52 2.37
CA VAL A 309 -4.12 24.57 2.83
C VAL A 309 -4.52 24.30 4.29
N ASP A 310 -4.23 25.26 5.16
CA ASP A 310 -4.63 25.27 6.56
C ASP A 310 -5.59 26.43 6.82
N HIS A 311 -6.89 26.13 6.98
CA HIS A 311 -7.93 27.13 7.25
C HIS A 311 -7.85 28.37 6.33
N GLY A 312 -7.68 28.11 5.01
CA GLY A 312 -7.56 29.15 4.00
C GLY A 312 -6.17 29.77 3.85
N LYS A 313 -5.20 29.40 4.70
CA LYS A 313 -3.80 29.79 4.52
C LYS A 313 -3.12 28.78 3.60
N GLU A 314 -2.56 29.25 2.51
CA GLU A 314 -1.90 28.40 1.53
C GLU A 314 -0.39 28.33 1.81
N ILE A 315 0.15 27.11 1.79
CA ILE A 315 1.57 26.80 1.73
C ILE A 315 1.82 26.23 0.36
N CYS A 316 2.48 27.00 -0.51
CA CYS A 316 2.81 26.60 -1.88
C CYS A 316 4.28 26.20 -1.99
N PHE A 317 4.53 25.05 -2.64
CA PHE A 317 5.90 24.62 -2.91
C PHE A 317 6.40 25.21 -4.23
N PRO A 318 7.73 25.48 -4.38
CA PRO A 318 8.29 26.15 -5.55
C PRO A 318 8.02 25.45 -6.90
N SER A 319 7.88 24.11 -6.92
CA SER A 319 7.51 23.35 -8.12
C SER A 319 6.07 23.61 -8.59
N GLY A 320 5.23 24.16 -7.71
CA GLY A 320 3.84 24.53 -7.99
C GLY A 320 2.94 23.33 -8.31
N MET A 321 1.86 23.62 -9.08
CA MET A 321 0.84 22.64 -9.47
C MET A 321 1.08 22.01 -10.84
N GLU A 322 2.20 22.31 -11.51
CA GLU A 322 2.45 21.84 -12.88
C GLU A 322 3.31 20.59 -12.95
N LYS A 323 4.29 20.45 -12.06
CA LYS A 323 5.27 19.36 -12.11
C LYS A 323 5.73 18.92 -10.74
N MET A 324 6.27 17.72 -10.68
CA MET A 324 6.96 17.18 -9.52
C MET A 324 8.24 17.97 -9.25
N GLY A 325 8.60 18.18 -7.99
CA GLY A 325 9.88 18.78 -7.61
C GLY A 325 11.07 17.94 -8.07
N PRO A 326 12.22 18.54 -8.36
CA PRO A 326 13.33 17.85 -9.02
C PRO A 326 13.94 16.73 -8.19
N VAL A 327 14.00 16.84 -6.86
CA VAL A 327 14.50 15.76 -6.00
C VAL A 327 13.46 14.65 -5.86
N ILE A 328 12.20 15.00 -5.65
CA ILE A 328 11.09 14.04 -5.61
C ILE A 328 11.00 13.26 -6.93
N GLN A 329 11.22 13.92 -8.08
CA GLN A 329 11.25 13.26 -9.39
C GLN A 329 12.39 12.23 -9.49
N LYS A 330 13.60 12.58 -9.03
CA LYS A 330 14.74 11.64 -9.02
C LYS A 330 14.46 10.43 -8.11
N LEU A 331 13.88 10.66 -6.95
CA LEU A 331 13.46 9.59 -6.03
C LEU A 331 12.44 8.65 -6.69
N TYR A 332 11.43 9.22 -7.34
CA TYR A 332 10.41 8.47 -8.08
C TYR A 332 11.02 7.64 -9.21
N ASP A 333 11.83 8.25 -10.06
CA ASP A 333 12.45 7.60 -11.24
C ASP A 333 13.39 6.47 -10.80
N THR A 334 14.18 6.70 -9.75
CA THR A 334 15.12 5.68 -9.23
C THR A 334 14.38 4.51 -8.64
N LEU A 335 13.37 4.74 -7.77
CA LEU A 335 12.64 3.64 -7.14
C LEU A 335 11.82 2.85 -8.17
N THR A 336 11.14 3.52 -9.09
CA THR A 336 10.43 2.82 -10.19
C THR A 336 11.39 2.09 -11.13
N GLY A 337 12.57 2.64 -11.37
CA GLY A 337 13.66 1.99 -12.11
C GLY A 337 14.09 0.67 -11.45
N ILE A 338 14.24 0.66 -10.13
CA ILE A 338 14.53 -0.55 -9.34
C ILE A 338 13.37 -1.56 -9.45
N GLN A 339 12.14 -1.13 -9.25
CA GLN A 339 10.95 -1.99 -9.31
C GLN A 339 10.74 -2.64 -10.68
N MET A 340 11.11 -1.94 -11.75
CA MET A 340 10.96 -2.40 -13.14
C MET A 340 12.23 -3.05 -13.72
N GLY A 341 13.26 -3.28 -12.89
CA GLY A 341 14.48 -3.96 -13.30
C GLY A 341 15.45 -3.15 -14.17
N ARG A 342 15.24 -1.82 -14.32
CA ARG A 342 16.13 -0.92 -15.07
C ARG A 342 17.34 -0.45 -14.26
N ILE A 343 17.21 -0.46 -12.93
CA ILE A 343 18.26 -0.08 -11.98
C ILE A 343 18.48 -1.27 -11.06
N GLU A 344 19.73 -1.60 -10.80
CA GLU A 344 20.09 -2.69 -9.89
C GLU A 344 19.53 -2.42 -8.49
N ALA A 345 18.83 -3.42 -7.95
CA ALA A 345 18.23 -3.35 -6.63
C ALA A 345 19.24 -3.71 -5.54
N PRO A 346 19.09 -3.16 -4.32
CA PRO A 346 19.77 -3.73 -3.16
C PRO A 346 19.37 -5.20 -2.96
N GLU A 347 20.28 -5.97 -2.40
CA GLU A 347 20.04 -7.40 -2.11
C GLU A 347 18.74 -7.59 -1.31
N GLY A 348 17.94 -8.58 -1.70
CA GLY A 348 16.68 -8.96 -1.05
C GLY A 348 15.48 -8.06 -1.38
N TRP A 349 15.64 -6.98 -2.16
CA TRP A 349 14.51 -6.09 -2.47
C TRP A 349 13.57 -6.64 -3.54
N ILE A 350 14.09 -7.41 -4.45
CA ILE A 350 13.33 -7.98 -5.57
C ILE A 350 13.15 -9.47 -5.36
N LYS A 351 11.90 -9.91 -5.31
CA LYS A 351 11.52 -11.31 -5.29
C LYS A 351 10.99 -11.70 -6.66
N GLU A 352 11.76 -12.48 -7.39
CA GLU A 352 11.33 -13.03 -8.68
C GLU A 352 10.30 -14.14 -8.49
N ILE A 353 9.24 -14.12 -9.27
CA ILE A 353 8.20 -15.13 -9.34
C ILE A 353 8.40 -15.94 -10.61
N LYS A 354 8.84 -17.15 -10.47
CA LYS A 354 9.01 -18.07 -11.61
C LYS A 354 7.61 -18.56 -12.04
N VAL A 355 7.32 -18.39 -13.32
CA VAL A 355 6.11 -18.87 -13.97
C VAL A 355 6.57 -19.89 -15.00
N ASP A 356 6.14 -21.17 -14.81
CA ASP A 356 6.45 -22.29 -15.71
C ASP A 356 5.68 -22.19 -17.02
#